data_9e7907b731f57e4fbe1e55acbac8017e
#
_entry.id   9e7907b731f57e4fbe1e55acbac8017e
#
_cell.length_a   1.000
_cell.length_b   1.000
_cell.length_c   1.000
_cell.angle_alpha   90.00
_cell.angle_beta   90.00
_cell.angle_gamma   90.00
#
_symmetry.space_group_name_H-M   'P 1'
#
loop_
_entity.id
_entity.type
_entity.pdbx_description
1 polymer ?
#
loop_
_entity_poly.entity_id
_entity_poly.type
_entity_poly.pdbx_seq_one_letter_code
_entity_poly.pdbx_strand_id
1 'polypeptide(L)'
;MKNIFVNGCSFLTHRHTDEADINFNVGEMVRDQGNISKLINYARGGRGNDRIYLTTMTYFEKFPHLKKDTFVLIGWSSALRLDYPTKDDFKKMPDLDQCWATIKMGESILALDNLPGRKVPINHIDWEVQRYFQNVLGLQNYLKLNNIKYVMYNALPPPTIRKNDHHTLYCSI
;
A
#
# COMPACT_ATOMS: atom_id res chain seq x y z
N MET A 1 10.40 21.57 2.46
CA MET A 1 9.31 20.74 1.91
C MET A 1 7.98 21.34 2.30
N LYS A 2 7.01 21.42 1.38
CA LYS A 2 5.70 22.02 1.68
C LYS A 2 4.63 20.98 1.97
N ASN A 3 4.78 19.77 1.42
CA ASN A 3 3.76 18.73 1.50
C ASN A 3 4.35 17.42 2.03
N ILE A 4 3.51 16.66 2.74
CA ILE A 4 3.72 15.22 2.99
C ILE A 4 2.58 14.43 2.33
N PHE A 5 2.93 13.45 1.53
CA PHE A 5 2.02 12.46 0.97
C PHE A 5 2.19 11.16 1.73
N VAL A 6 1.08 10.64 2.24
CA VAL A 6 1.07 9.39 3.02
C VAL A 6 0.19 8.38 2.31
N ASN A 7 0.68 7.17 2.10
CA ASN A 7 -0.11 6.06 1.58
C ASN A 7 0.22 4.75 2.28
N GLY A 8 -0.76 3.88 2.39
CA GLY A 8 -0.61 2.62 3.11
C GLY A 8 -1.95 1.99 3.49
N CYS A 9 -1.88 1.00 4.38
CA CYS A 9 -3.05 0.33 4.93
C CYS A 9 -3.61 1.04 6.18
N SER A 10 -4.43 0.34 6.97
CA SER A 10 -5.10 0.89 8.16
C SER A 10 -4.17 1.47 9.23
N PHE A 11 -2.90 1.10 9.25
CA PHE A 11 -1.92 1.62 10.21
C PHE A 11 -1.53 3.08 9.96
N LEU A 12 -1.84 3.60 8.78
CA LEU A 12 -1.59 5.00 8.38
C LEU A 12 -2.87 5.82 8.22
N THR A 13 -4.04 5.21 8.42
CA THR A 13 -5.31 5.94 8.43
C THR A 13 -5.54 6.60 9.78
N HIS A 14 -6.43 7.57 9.82
CA HIS A 14 -6.99 8.05 11.07
C HIS A 14 -7.63 6.87 11.82
N ARG A 15 -7.23 6.68 13.07
CA ARG A 15 -7.90 5.78 13.99
C ARG A 15 -8.65 6.63 15.02
N HIS A 16 -9.96 6.53 15.00
CA HIS A 16 -10.75 6.87 16.16
C HIS A 16 -10.64 5.68 17.12
N THR A 17 -10.01 5.88 18.27
CA THR A 17 -10.11 4.95 19.39
C THR A 17 -11.11 5.57 20.35
N ASP A 18 -12.19 4.86 20.61
CA ASP A 18 -13.26 5.30 21.51
C ASP A 18 -12.79 5.49 22.98
N GLU A 19 -11.57 5.04 23.31
CA GLU A 19 -11.02 5.01 24.67
C GLU A 19 -10.02 6.14 24.99
N ALA A 20 -9.56 6.89 24.03
CA ALA A 20 -8.73 8.08 24.27
C ALA A 20 -8.88 9.01 23.08
N ASP A 21 -9.01 10.31 23.34
CA ASP A 21 -8.96 11.40 22.34
C ASP A 21 -7.61 11.49 21.58
N ILE A 22 -6.89 10.39 21.49
CA ILE A 22 -5.61 10.29 20.78
C ILE A 22 -5.89 9.88 19.34
N ASN A 23 -6.21 10.86 18.52
CA ASN A 23 -6.19 10.76 17.08
C ASN A 23 -4.74 10.59 16.61
N PHE A 24 -4.21 9.36 16.69
CA PHE A 24 -2.85 9.07 16.28
C PHE A 24 -2.80 8.79 14.78
N ASN A 25 -2.19 9.70 14.03
CA ASN A 25 -1.88 9.50 12.63
C ASN A 25 -0.38 9.80 12.40
N VAL A 26 0.37 8.78 11.98
CA VAL A 26 1.81 8.93 11.73
C VAL A 26 2.11 10.07 10.75
N GLY A 27 1.25 10.26 9.74
CA GLY A 27 1.39 11.35 8.78
C GLY A 27 1.27 12.72 9.42
N GLU A 28 0.37 12.90 10.37
CA GLU A 28 0.20 14.15 11.13
C GLU A 28 1.39 14.39 12.02
N MET A 29 1.88 13.39 12.74
CA MET A 29 3.09 13.53 13.56
C MET A 29 4.29 13.96 12.73
N VAL A 30 4.53 13.33 11.59
CA VAL A 30 5.63 13.70 10.69
C VAL A 30 5.44 15.11 10.13
N ARG A 31 4.20 15.48 9.78
CA ARG A 31 3.87 16.84 9.34
C ARG A 31 4.23 17.86 10.42
N ASP A 32 3.78 17.63 11.66
CA ASP A 32 3.90 18.57 12.74
C ASP A 32 5.35 18.71 13.23
N GLN A 33 6.04 17.57 13.40
CA GLN A 33 7.47 17.57 13.76
C GLN A 33 8.37 18.13 12.64
N GLY A 34 8.00 17.87 11.37
CA GLY A 34 8.71 18.36 10.19
C GLY A 34 8.37 19.80 9.81
N ASN A 35 7.47 20.46 10.53
CA ASN A 35 6.93 21.78 10.19
C ASN A 35 6.47 21.86 8.71
N ILE A 36 5.70 20.84 8.29
CA ILE A 36 5.23 20.67 6.92
C ILE A 36 3.82 21.26 6.82
N SER A 37 3.58 22.09 5.81
CA SER A 37 2.35 22.87 5.71
C SER A 37 1.11 22.03 5.38
N LYS A 38 1.25 20.93 4.59
CA LYS A 38 0.11 20.17 4.08
C LYS A 38 0.32 18.66 4.17
N LEU A 39 -0.68 17.98 4.73
CA LEU A 39 -0.81 16.52 4.71
C LEU A 39 -1.80 16.09 3.61
N ILE A 40 -1.36 15.13 2.78
CA ILE A 40 -2.16 14.46 1.75
C ILE A 40 -2.18 12.98 2.13
N ASN A 41 -3.27 12.52 2.73
CA ASN A 41 -3.36 11.14 3.22
C ASN A 41 -4.24 10.28 2.32
N TYR A 42 -3.60 9.36 1.60
CA TYR A 42 -4.20 8.36 0.73
C TYR A 42 -4.31 6.97 1.39
N ALA A 43 -3.81 6.80 2.61
CA ALA A 43 -3.93 5.53 3.32
C ALA A 43 -5.40 5.20 3.63
N ARG A 44 -5.74 3.91 3.51
CA ARG A 44 -7.09 3.39 3.81
C ARG A 44 -6.99 2.00 4.40
N GLY A 45 -7.97 1.66 5.24
CA GLY A 45 -8.11 0.32 5.79
C GLY A 45 -8.24 -0.74 4.70
N GLY A 46 -7.60 -1.89 4.91
CA GLY A 46 -7.73 -3.05 4.02
C GLY A 46 -6.91 -3.02 2.73
N ARG A 47 -6.24 -1.92 2.38
CA ARG A 47 -5.42 -1.85 1.15
C ARG A 47 -4.29 -2.87 1.12
N GLY A 48 -4.10 -3.50 -0.03
CA GLY A 48 -2.93 -4.28 -0.39
C GLY A 48 -1.87 -3.44 -1.09
N ASN A 49 -0.76 -4.08 -1.44
CA ASN A 49 0.43 -3.39 -1.93
C ASN A 49 0.31 -2.91 -3.39
N ASP A 50 -0.43 -3.62 -4.23
CA ASP A 50 -0.68 -3.20 -5.62
C ASP A 50 -1.38 -1.84 -5.68
N ARG A 51 -2.35 -1.67 -4.80
CA ARG A 51 -3.13 -0.43 -4.73
C ARG A 51 -2.31 0.71 -4.15
N ILE A 52 -1.49 0.44 -3.11
CA ILE A 52 -0.57 1.43 -2.55
C ILE A 52 0.40 1.91 -3.63
N TYR A 53 1.00 0.98 -4.37
CA TYR A 53 1.90 1.25 -5.48
C TYR A 53 1.22 2.11 -6.56
N LEU A 54 0.11 1.61 -7.12
CA LEU A 54 -0.54 2.25 -8.25
C LEU A 54 -1.11 3.63 -7.90
N THR A 55 -1.79 3.75 -6.76
CA THR A 55 -2.39 5.04 -6.37
C THR A 55 -1.34 6.11 -6.05
N THR A 56 -0.17 5.71 -5.54
CA THR A 56 0.94 6.65 -5.32
C THR A 56 1.48 7.17 -6.65
N MET A 57 1.74 6.30 -7.61
CA MET A 57 2.22 6.71 -8.92
C MET A 57 1.18 7.60 -9.64
N THR A 58 -0.07 7.16 -9.67
CA THR A 58 -1.17 7.90 -10.31
C THR A 58 -1.31 9.30 -9.73
N TYR A 59 -1.16 9.45 -8.41
CA TYR A 59 -1.20 10.77 -7.78
C TYR A 59 -0.14 11.71 -8.34
N PHE A 60 1.11 11.27 -8.42
CA PHE A 60 2.20 12.12 -8.89
C PHE A 60 2.19 12.34 -10.41
N GLU A 61 1.63 11.43 -11.19
CA GLU A 61 1.39 11.67 -12.61
C GLU A 61 0.27 12.69 -12.84
N LYS A 62 -0.76 12.68 -12.01
CA LYS A 62 -1.85 13.66 -12.04
C LYS A 62 -1.40 15.04 -11.55
N PHE A 63 -0.47 15.10 -10.61
CA PHE A 63 0.02 16.34 -10.00
C PHE A 63 1.55 16.46 -10.08
N PRO A 64 2.13 16.51 -11.28
CA PRO A 64 3.59 16.47 -11.47
C PRO A 64 4.32 17.66 -10.83
N HIS A 65 3.66 18.80 -10.71
CA HIS A 65 4.21 20.01 -10.08
C HIS A 65 4.46 19.84 -8.57
N LEU A 66 3.83 18.84 -7.92
CA LEU A 66 4.02 18.57 -6.50
C LEU A 66 5.25 17.71 -6.20
N LYS A 67 5.84 17.03 -7.21
CA LYS A 67 6.95 16.09 -7.04
C LYS A 67 8.12 16.67 -6.24
N LYS A 68 8.53 17.89 -6.54
CA LYS A 68 9.71 18.53 -5.90
C LYS A 68 9.48 18.97 -4.46
N ASP A 69 8.26 19.30 -4.11
CA ASP A 69 7.91 19.90 -2.81
C ASP A 69 7.25 18.90 -1.85
N THR A 70 7.16 17.63 -2.22
CA THR A 70 6.47 16.59 -1.46
C THR A 70 7.45 15.55 -0.91
N PHE A 71 7.30 15.24 0.37
CA PHE A 71 7.89 14.07 1.01
C PHE A 71 6.88 12.92 1.01
N VAL A 72 7.31 11.73 0.63
CA VAL A 72 6.44 10.55 0.53
C VAL A 72 6.72 9.59 1.68
N LEU A 73 5.67 9.23 2.40
CA LEU A 73 5.69 8.23 3.46
C LEU A 73 4.80 7.05 3.07
N ILE A 74 5.41 5.88 2.87
CA ILE A 74 4.71 4.65 2.49
C ILE A 74 4.80 3.62 3.60
N GLY A 75 3.65 3.13 4.06
CA GLY A 75 3.55 1.97 4.93
C GLY A 75 3.00 0.77 4.17
N TRP A 76 3.91 -0.16 3.83
CA TRP A 76 3.53 -1.38 3.12
C TRP A 76 2.65 -2.29 3.96
N SER A 77 1.68 -2.88 3.30
CA SER A 77 0.77 -3.88 3.88
C SER A 77 1.41 -5.27 3.85
N SER A 78 0.69 -6.28 4.34
CA SER A 78 1.10 -7.67 4.20
C SER A 78 1.33 -8.04 2.73
N ALA A 79 2.41 -8.77 2.45
CA ALA A 79 2.67 -9.34 1.13
C ALA A 79 1.54 -10.26 0.66
N LEU A 80 0.81 -10.84 1.62
CA LEU A 80 -0.27 -11.80 1.37
C LEU A 80 -1.63 -11.13 1.06
N ARG A 81 -1.64 -9.83 0.79
CA ARG A 81 -2.84 -9.10 0.34
C ARG A 81 -2.76 -8.85 -1.16
N LEU A 82 -3.70 -9.41 -1.88
CA LEU A 82 -3.88 -9.18 -3.32
C LEU A 82 -4.99 -8.16 -3.54
N ASP A 83 -4.66 -7.06 -4.18
CA ASP A 83 -5.66 -6.12 -4.70
C ASP A 83 -5.86 -6.35 -6.19
N TYR A 84 -7.11 -6.32 -6.62
CA TYR A 84 -7.44 -6.34 -8.05
C TYR A 84 -8.64 -5.43 -8.34
N PRO A 85 -8.68 -4.85 -9.55
CA PRO A 85 -9.78 -3.99 -9.95
C PRO A 85 -11.04 -4.83 -10.20
N THR A 86 -12.18 -4.34 -9.71
CA THR A 86 -13.47 -5.05 -9.79
C THR A 86 -14.45 -4.43 -10.81
N LYS A 87 -14.17 -3.24 -11.29
CA LYS A 87 -15.09 -2.48 -12.16
C LYS A 87 -14.38 -1.92 -13.38
N ASP A 88 -15.12 -1.77 -14.46
CA ASP A 88 -14.64 -1.18 -15.72
C ASP A 88 -14.18 0.28 -15.56
N ASP A 89 -14.71 0.99 -14.58
CA ASP A 89 -14.33 2.37 -14.27
C ASP A 89 -12.96 2.52 -13.61
N PHE A 90 -12.27 1.41 -13.31
CA PHE A 90 -10.93 1.41 -12.75
C PHE A 90 -9.96 2.32 -13.52
N LYS A 91 -10.03 2.31 -14.86
CA LYS A 91 -9.18 3.14 -15.72
C LYS A 91 -9.39 4.64 -15.51
N LYS A 92 -10.61 5.03 -15.11
CA LYS A 92 -10.97 6.45 -14.92
C LYS A 92 -10.66 6.95 -13.52
N MET A 93 -10.78 6.08 -12.51
CA MET A 93 -10.68 6.45 -11.11
C MET A 93 -9.98 5.36 -10.28
N PRO A 94 -8.67 5.13 -10.48
CA PRO A 94 -7.94 4.05 -9.80
C PRO A 94 -7.78 4.29 -8.28
N ASP A 95 -8.03 5.49 -7.82
CA ASP A 95 -7.97 5.90 -6.41
C ASP A 95 -9.26 5.66 -5.63
N LEU A 96 -10.36 5.31 -6.30
CA LEU A 96 -11.61 4.99 -5.61
C LEU A 96 -11.58 3.59 -4.99
N ASP A 97 -11.80 3.53 -3.68
CA ASP A 97 -11.81 2.27 -2.94
C ASP A 97 -12.83 1.26 -3.46
N GLN A 98 -13.96 1.72 -3.93
CA GLN A 98 -15.02 0.87 -4.48
C GLN A 98 -14.68 0.17 -5.80
N CYS A 99 -13.61 0.58 -6.47
CA CYS A 99 -13.13 -0.05 -7.70
C CYS A 99 -12.15 -1.21 -7.44
N TRP A 100 -11.88 -1.51 -6.17
CA TRP A 100 -10.93 -2.53 -5.78
C TRP A 100 -11.56 -3.58 -4.87
N ALA A 101 -11.13 -4.82 -5.03
CA ALA A 101 -11.30 -5.86 -4.03
C ALA A 101 -9.92 -6.26 -3.50
N THR A 102 -9.85 -6.52 -2.20
CA THR A 102 -8.65 -7.04 -1.54
C THR A 102 -8.95 -8.44 -1.04
N ILE A 103 -8.13 -9.40 -1.46
CA ILE A 103 -8.15 -10.77 -0.95
C ILE A 103 -7.02 -10.91 0.04
N LYS A 104 -7.31 -11.47 1.20
CA LYS A 104 -6.31 -11.84 2.20
C LYS A 104 -6.11 -13.34 2.14
N MET A 105 -4.87 -13.81 2.09
CA MET A 105 -4.59 -15.24 2.20
C MET A 105 -5.13 -15.80 3.53
N GLY A 106 -5.80 -16.94 3.44
CA GLY A 106 -6.47 -17.57 4.59
C GLY A 106 -7.92 -17.11 4.82
N GLU A 107 -8.34 -15.98 4.26
CA GLU A 107 -9.76 -15.68 4.10
C GLU A 107 -10.26 -16.48 2.91
N SER A 108 -11.12 -17.42 3.19
CA SER A 108 -11.57 -18.51 2.32
C SER A 108 -11.73 -18.12 0.84
N ILE A 109 -11.29 -19.01 0.00
CA ILE A 109 -11.64 -19.25 -1.41
C ILE A 109 -13.10 -18.93 -1.75
N LEU A 110 -14.00 -19.02 -0.78
CA LEU A 110 -15.44 -18.72 -0.90
C LEU A 110 -15.73 -17.26 -1.34
N ALA A 111 -14.84 -16.31 -1.03
CA ALA A 111 -14.99 -14.94 -1.55
C ALA A 111 -14.69 -14.84 -3.07
N LEU A 112 -13.92 -15.79 -3.62
CA LEU A 112 -13.56 -15.85 -5.02
C LEU A 112 -14.57 -16.65 -5.85
N ASP A 113 -15.27 -17.60 -5.23
CA ASP A 113 -16.32 -18.39 -5.91
C ASP A 113 -17.51 -17.54 -6.35
N ASN A 114 -17.67 -16.36 -5.77
CA ASN A 114 -18.69 -15.39 -6.16
C ASN A 114 -18.25 -14.47 -7.33
N LEU A 115 -17.02 -14.62 -7.84
CA LEU A 115 -16.57 -13.88 -9.01
C LEU A 115 -16.77 -14.76 -10.26
N PRO A 116 -17.76 -14.46 -11.12
CA PRO A 116 -18.05 -15.29 -12.27
C PRO A 116 -16.82 -15.39 -13.20
N GLY A 117 -16.35 -16.60 -13.41
CA GLY A 117 -15.39 -16.93 -14.46
C GLY A 117 -13.91 -16.88 -14.10
N ARG A 118 -13.51 -16.65 -12.84
CA ARG A 118 -12.08 -16.63 -12.47
C ARG A 118 -11.75 -17.66 -11.40
N LYS A 119 -11.15 -18.77 -11.82
CA LYS A 119 -10.34 -19.61 -10.94
C LYS A 119 -9.01 -18.88 -10.73
N VAL A 120 -8.87 -18.12 -9.65
CA VAL A 120 -7.56 -17.60 -9.26
C VAL A 120 -6.76 -18.78 -8.72
N PRO A 121 -5.56 -19.07 -9.25
CA PRO A 121 -4.73 -20.12 -8.70
C PRO A 121 -4.40 -19.76 -7.27
N ILE A 122 -4.89 -20.57 -6.35
CA ILE A 122 -4.64 -20.39 -4.93
C ILE A 122 -3.28 -21.00 -4.66
N ASN A 123 -2.48 -20.29 -3.87
CA ASN A 123 -1.26 -20.73 -3.23
C ASN A 123 0.02 -20.73 -4.07
N HIS A 124 0.53 -19.54 -4.32
CA HIS A 124 1.96 -19.41 -4.38
C HIS A 124 2.36 -18.25 -3.46
N ILE A 125 2.63 -18.56 -2.20
CA ILE A 125 3.22 -17.60 -1.24
C ILE A 125 4.41 -16.91 -1.90
N ASP A 126 5.23 -17.66 -2.62
CA ASP A 126 6.36 -17.13 -3.37
C ASP A 126 5.96 -16.09 -4.41
N TRP A 127 4.85 -16.31 -5.11
CA TRP A 127 4.32 -15.33 -6.07
C TRP A 127 3.89 -14.04 -5.38
N GLU A 128 3.19 -14.15 -4.27
CA GLU A 128 2.75 -12.98 -3.49
C GLU A 128 3.93 -12.20 -2.93
N VAL A 129 4.95 -12.89 -2.46
CA VAL A 129 6.19 -12.29 -1.98
C VAL A 129 6.95 -11.61 -3.13
N GLN A 130 7.09 -12.27 -4.28
CA GLN A 130 7.72 -11.67 -5.46
C GLN A 130 6.97 -10.42 -5.92
N ARG A 131 5.63 -10.47 -5.98
CA ARG A 131 4.80 -9.35 -6.35
C ARG A 131 4.93 -8.18 -5.36
N TYR A 132 5.01 -8.49 -4.07
CA TYR A 132 5.31 -7.49 -3.04
C TYR A 132 6.63 -6.77 -3.34
N PHE A 133 7.71 -7.50 -3.60
CA PHE A 133 9.00 -6.90 -3.93
C PHE A 133 8.96 -6.12 -5.25
N GLN A 134 8.24 -6.59 -6.25
CA GLN A 134 8.04 -5.84 -7.49
C GLN A 134 7.37 -4.47 -7.22
N ASN A 135 6.35 -4.44 -6.37
CA ASN A 135 5.68 -3.20 -5.98
C ASN A 135 6.63 -2.26 -5.23
N VAL A 136 7.39 -2.79 -4.25
CA VAL A 136 8.36 -2.02 -3.47
C VAL A 136 9.44 -1.43 -4.37
N LEU A 137 10.11 -2.26 -5.17
CA LEU A 137 11.19 -1.83 -6.06
C LEU A 137 10.69 -0.92 -7.18
N GLY A 138 9.52 -1.22 -7.75
CA GLY A 138 8.89 -0.40 -8.78
C GLY A 138 8.59 1.01 -8.27
N LEU A 139 7.99 1.13 -7.09
CA LEU A 139 7.70 2.44 -6.49
C LEU A 139 8.99 3.16 -6.09
N GLN A 140 9.95 2.45 -5.52
CA GLN A 140 11.24 3.03 -5.17
C GLN A 140 11.95 3.63 -6.39
N ASN A 141 12.00 2.88 -7.49
CA ASN A 141 12.61 3.35 -8.73
C ASN A 141 11.87 4.54 -9.31
N TYR A 142 10.53 4.50 -9.32
CA TYR A 142 9.72 5.63 -9.76
C TYR A 142 10.01 6.90 -8.95
N LEU A 143 10.05 6.82 -7.63
CA LEU A 143 10.31 7.96 -6.76
C LEU A 143 11.73 8.50 -6.93
N LYS A 144 12.73 7.62 -7.05
CA LYS A 144 14.13 7.99 -7.32
C LYS A 144 14.28 8.71 -8.67
N LEU A 145 13.72 8.15 -9.74
CA LEU A 145 13.79 8.75 -11.08
C LEU A 145 13.13 10.12 -11.17
N ASN A 146 12.09 10.34 -10.36
CA ASN A 146 11.41 11.63 -10.27
C ASN A 146 11.98 12.58 -9.21
N ASN A 147 13.11 12.23 -8.57
CA ASN A 147 13.75 13.00 -7.50
C ASN A 147 12.79 13.34 -6.34
N ILE A 148 11.86 12.44 -6.04
CA ILE A 148 10.90 12.58 -4.92
C ILE A 148 11.53 12.00 -3.66
N LYS A 149 11.58 12.77 -2.58
CA LYS A 149 12.08 12.30 -1.27
C LYS A 149 11.05 11.37 -0.63
N TYR A 150 11.50 10.24 -0.10
CA TYR A 150 10.59 9.24 0.47
C TYR A 150 11.20 8.46 1.63
N VAL A 151 10.31 7.91 2.43
CA VAL A 151 10.57 6.81 3.37
C VAL A 151 9.53 5.72 3.12
N MET A 152 9.98 4.48 3.12
CA MET A 152 9.14 3.28 3.03
C MET A 152 9.45 2.36 4.19
N TYR A 153 8.42 1.77 4.78
CA TYR A 153 8.56 0.82 5.87
C TYR A 153 7.44 -0.22 5.81
N ASN A 154 7.64 -1.34 6.49
CA ASN A 154 6.61 -2.35 6.63
C ASN A 154 5.69 -1.97 7.80
N ALA A 155 4.45 -1.60 7.48
CA ALA A 155 3.43 -1.30 8.49
C ALA A 155 2.86 -2.59 9.12
N LEU A 156 3.05 -3.73 8.49
CA LEU A 156 2.80 -5.08 8.98
C LEU A 156 4.10 -5.88 8.95
N PRO A 157 4.23 -6.92 9.77
CA PRO A 157 5.43 -7.76 9.76
C PRO A 157 5.76 -8.18 8.33
N PRO A 158 7.03 -8.06 7.90
CA PRO A 158 7.46 -8.54 6.61
C PRO A 158 7.29 -10.06 6.55
N PRO A 159 7.16 -10.64 5.35
CA PRO A 159 7.17 -12.08 5.21
C PRO A 159 8.49 -12.60 5.78
N THR A 160 8.42 -13.52 6.75
CA THR A 160 9.58 -14.14 7.37
C THR A 160 9.86 -15.47 6.72
N ILE A 161 11.13 -15.73 6.41
CA ILE A 161 11.59 -17.07 6.02
C ILE A 161 11.51 -17.97 7.23
N ARG A 162 10.68 -18.99 7.19
CA ARG A 162 10.79 -20.11 8.12
C ARG A 162 11.86 -21.05 7.57
N LYS A 163 12.98 -21.15 8.28
CA LYS A 163 14.13 -22.00 7.89
C LYS A 163 13.83 -23.49 7.72
N ASN A 164 12.66 -23.95 8.10
CA ASN A 164 12.33 -25.38 8.18
C ASN A 164 11.37 -25.90 7.10
N ASP A 165 10.85 -25.04 6.25
CA ASP A 165 10.01 -25.48 5.14
C ASP A 165 10.85 -25.43 3.87
N HIS A 166 11.19 -26.59 3.33
CA HIS A 166 12.02 -26.75 2.14
C HIS A 166 11.49 -26.06 0.87
N HIS A 167 10.42 -25.26 0.98
CA HIS A 167 9.76 -24.57 -0.14
C HIS A 167 9.49 -23.07 0.07
N THR A 168 10.03 -22.45 1.11
CA THR A 168 9.70 -21.04 1.38
C THR A 168 10.94 -20.18 1.44
N LEU A 169 11.20 -19.47 0.35
CA LEU A 169 12.16 -18.37 0.29
C LEU A 169 11.47 -17.09 0.77
N TYR A 170 11.83 -16.62 1.95
CA TYR A 170 11.42 -15.31 2.44
C TYR A 170 12.67 -14.45 2.62
N CYS A 171 12.75 -13.32 2.00
CA CYS A 171 13.82 -12.38 2.26
C CYS A 171 13.39 -11.35 3.30
N SER A 172 14.15 -11.23 4.39
CA SER A 172 14.17 -10.02 5.19
C SER A 172 15.14 -9.03 4.54
N ILE A 173 14.68 -7.86 4.21
CA ILE A 173 15.51 -6.71 3.82
C ILE A 173 15.67 -5.82 5.04
#